data_9e3ad93ddfc3e3743be198b74dbebb96
#
_entry.id   9e3ad93ddfc3e3743be198b74dbebb96
#
_cell.length_a   1.000
_cell.length_b   1.000
_cell.length_c   1.000
_cell.angle_alpha   90.00
_cell.angle_beta   90.00
_cell.angle_gamma   90.00
#
_symmetry.space_group_name_H-M   'P 1'
#
loop_
_entity.id
_entity.type
_entity.pdbx_description
1 polymer ?
#
loop_
_entity_poly.entity_id
_entity_poly.type
_entity_poly.pdbx_seq_one_letter_code
_entity_poly.pdbx_strand_id
1 'polypeptide(L)'
;MSKKIASLFSGCGGLDLGFTGGFTFRGHEYNRLNTAILFANDFDQDAKTCYNSNPLLVEDGAQCLLADIRDIEAENIPNFDILLAGFPCQPFSNAGKRKGVNDANGRGTLFAECERIIRSKIENGHRPQAFVFENVRGILSSKMPDGETSVPQEIINRMHKLGYQVSMQLVCASDYGVPQKRYRVLIVGIDEQLGLGAFDFDSMRRIVEQNAIPSEHFGRKEELLLGRILQGIDNVPDNEVWEYSPGTQHTVDLIGSCSHGMEAIRQFHDGYKISELSEDCFEGKSWKDIPYEMLTPRFRNIADNPQKYHAPKFFRRFAFGEINGTITASAQPDKCGVTHPVENRRYSVRECARIQSFPDNYTFGAIPLQSRYKVIGNVVPPILGWVLASALLDFLPNDN
;
A
#
# COMPACT_ATOMS: atom_id res chain seq x y z
N MET A 1 29.23 3.50 -2.61
CA MET A 1 28.52 3.01 -3.81
C MET A 1 27.00 2.98 -3.52
N SER A 2 26.11 2.96 -4.54
CA SER A 2 24.66 2.83 -4.33
C SER A 2 24.31 1.40 -3.94
N LYS A 3 23.36 1.24 -2.99
CA LYS A 3 22.83 -0.10 -2.64
C LYS A 3 22.02 -0.65 -3.81
N LYS A 4 22.37 -1.84 -4.24
CA LYS A 4 21.73 -2.57 -5.33
C LYS A 4 20.50 -3.29 -4.84
N ILE A 5 19.39 -3.15 -5.55
CA ILE A 5 18.09 -3.69 -5.14
C ILE A 5 17.57 -4.66 -6.20
N ALA A 6 17.07 -5.82 -5.74
CA ALA A 6 16.15 -6.65 -6.50
C ALA A 6 14.75 -6.52 -5.90
N SER A 7 13.74 -6.33 -6.75
CA SER A 7 12.34 -6.19 -6.34
C SER A 7 11.51 -7.30 -6.98
N LEU A 8 10.80 -8.05 -6.15
CA LEU A 8 9.91 -9.13 -6.56
C LEU A 8 8.47 -8.75 -6.25
N PHE A 9 7.55 -9.14 -7.12
CA PHE A 9 6.14 -8.76 -7.02
C PHE A 9 5.99 -7.24 -6.98
N SER A 10 6.75 -6.55 -7.83
CA SER A 10 6.96 -5.10 -7.80
C SER A 10 5.67 -4.30 -8.03
N GLY A 11 4.63 -4.92 -8.60
CA GLY A 11 3.37 -4.25 -8.92
C GLY A 11 3.60 -3.07 -9.85
N CYS A 12 2.95 -1.94 -9.56
CA CYS A 12 3.21 -0.68 -10.26
C CYS A 12 4.37 0.12 -9.63
N GLY A 13 5.24 -0.49 -8.82
CA GLY A 13 6.50 0.11 -8.36
C GLY A 13 6.39 1.12 -7.23
N GLY A 14 5.34 1.08 -6.40
CA GLY A 14 5.23 2.06 -5.30
C GLY A 14 6.29 1.89 -4.22
N LEU A 15 6.62 0.65 -3.82
CA LEU A 15 7.71 0.37 -2.88
C LEU A 15 9.05 0.76 -3.51
N ASP A 16 9.25 0.42 -4.77
CA ASP A 16 10.47 0.70 -5.53
C ASP A 16 10.69 2.21 -5.67
N LEU A 17 9.63 2.99 -5.98
CA LEU A 17 9.68 4.45 -6.00
C LEU A 17 10.05 5.01 -4.63
N GLY A 18 9.54 4.42 -3.54
CA GLY A 18 9.96 4.78 -2.19
C GLY A 18 11.45 4.53 -1.97
N PHE A 19 11.98 3.37 -2.34
CA PHE A 19 13.40 3.03 -2.20
C PHE A 19 14.30 3.84 -3.15
N THR A 20 13.77 4.31 -4.25
CA THR A 20 14.47 5.22 -5.17
C THR A 20 14.49 6.66 -4.67
N GLY A 21 13.36 7.17 -4.18
CA GLY A 21 13.18 8.58 -3.86
C GLY A 21 13.19 9.48 -5.11
N GLY A 22 13.51 10.76 -4.94
CA GLY A 22 13.58 11.73 -6.04
C GLY A 22 12.21 12.20 -6.53
N PHE A 23 11.20 12.24 -5.67
CA PHE A 23 9.87 12.70 -6.04
C PHE A 23 9.33 13.76 -5.06
N THR A 24 8.38 14.53 -5.53
CA THR A 24 7.67 15.53 -4.71
C THR A 24 6.21 15.11 -4.52
N PHE A 25 5.72 15.12 -3.30
CA PHE A 25 4.32 14.88 -2.99
C PHE A 25 3.74 16.06 -2.20
N ARG A 26 2.71 16.72 -2.75
CA ARG A 26 2.01 17.86 -2.12
C ARG A 26 2.96 18.95 -1.58
N GLY A 27 4.03 19.24 -2.35
CA GLY A 27 5.02 20.27 -2.00
C GLY A 27 6.11 19.80 -1.02
N HIS A 28 6.07 18.56 -0.55
CA HIS A 28 7.14 17.97 0.24
C HIS A 28 8.07 17.14 -0.65
N GLU A 29 9.38 17.38 -0.54
CA GLU A 29 10.40 16.67 -1.33
C GLU A 29 10.86 15.40 -0.60
N TYR A 30 10.85 14.29 -1.31
CA TYR A 30 11.40 13.01 -0.89
C TYR A 30 12.68 12.77 -1.70
N ASN A 31 13.80 13.15 -1.12
CA ASN A 31 15.09 13.15 -1.78
C ASN A 31 15.43 11.81 -2.42
N ARG A 32 16.19 11.85 -3.50
CA ARG A 32 16.80 10.66 -4.12
C ARG A 32 17.66 9.94 -3.08
N LEU A 33 17.44 8.63 -2.93
CA LEU A 33 18.22 7.78 -2.05
C LEU A 33 19.41 7.17 -2.81
N ASN A 34 20.44 6.78 -2.08
CA ASN A 34 21.63 6.16 -2.67
C ASN A 34 21.40 4.66 -2.95
N THR A 35 20.46 4.39 -3.84
CA THR A 35 20.02 3.06 -4.25
C THR A 35 19.90 2.96 -5.76
N ALA A 36 19.94 1.73 -6.28
CA ALA A 36 19.67 1.43 -7.70
C ALA A 36 18.87 0.14 -7.80
N ILE A 37 17.70 0.18 -8.44
CA ILE A 37 16.93 -1.02 -8.76
C ILE A 37 17.60 -1.70 -9.96
N LEU A 38 18.17 -2.89 -9.77
CA LEU A 38 18.81 -3.67 -10.83
C LEU A 38 17.88 -4.70 -11.46
N PHE A 39 16.86 -5.11 -10.72
CA PHE A 39 15.91 -6.12 -11.15
C PHE A 39 14.55 -5.83 -10.54
N ALA A 40 13.51 -5.84 -11.35
CA ALA A 40 12.11 -5.77 -10.94
C ALA A 40 11.31 -6.84 -11.68
N ASN A 41 10.33 -7.47 -11.00
CA ASN A 41 9.52 -8.54 -11.59
C ASN A 41 8.08 -8.49 -11.09
N ASP A 42 7.15 -8.71 -12.01
CA ASP A 42 5.76 -9.03 -11.70
C ASP A 42 5.18 -9.96 -12.78
N PHE A 43 4.16 -10.75 -12.43
CA PHE A 43 3.47 -11.61 -13.40
C PHE A 43 2.25 -10.94 -14.03
N ASP A 44 1.82 -9.79 -13.51
CA ASP A 44 0.67 -9.03 -14.01
C ASP A 44 1.12 -8.07 -15.14
N GLN A 45 0.57 -8.28 -16.34
CA GLN A 45 0.91 -7.47 -17.52
C GLN A 45 0.60 -5.97 -17.32
N ASP A 46 -0.51 -5.65 -16.63
CA ASP A 46 -0.91 -4.25 -16.41
C ASP A 46 0.03 -3.59 -15.39
N ALA A 47 0.41 -4.32 -14.33
CA ALA A 47 1.40 -3.86 -13.35
C ALA A 47 2.75 -3.58 -14.03
N LYS A 48 3.27 -4.51 -14.83
CA LYS A 48 4.51 -4.34 -15.59
C LYS A 48 4.44 -3.15 -16.56
N THR A 49 3.33 -2.99 -17.27
CA THR A 49 3.15 -1.88 -18.22
C THR A 49 3.14 -0.54 -17.48
N CYS A 50 2.44 -0.47 -16.34
CA CYS A 50 2.42 0.69 -15.48
C CYS A 50 3.83 1.03 -14.95
N TYR A 51 4.54 0.05 -14.40
CA TYR A 51 5.92 0.22 -13.89
C TYR A 51 6.84 0.83 -14.95
N ASN A 52 6.89 0.20 -16.13
CA ASN A 52 7.80 0.59 -17.21
C ASN A 52 7.41 1.90 -17.90
N SER A 53 6.21 2.42 -17.66
CA SER A 53 5.78 3.73 -18.17
C SER A 53 6.26 4.91 -17.31
N ASN A 54 6.92 4.63 -16.17
CA ASN A 54 7.34 5.68 -15.24
C ASN A 54 8.83 5.97 -15.31
N PRO A 55 9.24 7.17 -15.81
CA PRO A 55 10.64 7.59 -15.81
C PRO A 55 11.30 7.49 -14.43
N LEU A 56 10.57 7.84 -13.35
CA LEU A 56 11.07 7.78 -11.97
C LEU A 56 11.52 6.37 -11.53
N LEU A 57 11.03 5.31 -12.17
CA LEU A 57 11.37 3.92 -11.84
C LEU A 57 12.43 3.33 -12.77
N VAL A 58 12.44 3.77 -14.04
CA VAL A 58 13.31 3.18 -15.07
C VAL A 58 14.54 4.03 -15.38
N GLU A 59 14.75 5.12 -14.67
CA GLU A 59 15.89 6.04 -14.86
C GLU A 59 17.23 5.31 -14.75
N ASP A 60 17.36 4.36 -13.82
CA ASP A 60 18.55 3.54 -13.62
C ASP A 60 18.70 2.41 -14.65
N GLY A 61 17.78 2.31 -15.62
CA GLY A 61 17.81 1.36 -16.73
C GLY A 61 17.12 0.02 -16.44
N ALA A 62 16.71 -0.27 -15.20
CA ALA A 62 15.97 -1.47 -14.90
C ALA A 62 14.49 -1.36 -15.32
N GLN A 63 14.00 -2.39 -16.00
CA GLN A 63 12.60 -2.54 -16.34
C GLN A 63 11.99 -3.72 -15.58
N CYS A 64 10.71 -3.61 -15.26
CA CYS A 64 9.97 -4.72 -14.67
C CYS A 64 9.83 -5.85 -15.72
N LEU A 65 10.33 -7.03 -15.39
CA LEU A 65 10.21 -8.25 -16.19
C LEU A 65 8.83 -8.88 -15.96
N LEU A 66 8.11 -9.16 -17.05
CA LEU A 66 6.89 -9.94 -17.00
C LEU A 66 7.22 -11.43 -16.97
N ALA A 67 7.17 -12.05 -15.81
CA ALA A 67 7.35 -13.48 -15.65
C ALA A 67 6.79 -13.97 -14.32
N ASP A 68 6.42 -15.23 -14.23
CA ASP A 68 6.22 -15.88 -12.94
C ASP A 68 7.60 -16.09 -12.28
N ILE A 69 7.76 -15.69 -11.04
CA ILE A 69 9.04 -15.79 -10.33
C ILE A 69 9.54 -17.24 -10.20
N ARG A 70 8.64 -18.22 -10.28
CA ARG A 70 8.96 -19.65 -10.27
C ARG A 70 9.69 -20.13 -11.53
N ASP A 71 9.51 -19.38 -12.62
CA ASP A 71 10.14 -19.68 -13.92
C ASP A 71 11.48 -18.95 -14.11
N ILE A 72 11.89 -18.13 -13.11
CA ILE A 72 13.14 -17.37 -13.16
C ILE A 72 14.21 -18.11 -12.35
N GLU A 73 15.27 -18.53 -13.04
CA GLU A 73 16.47 -19.06 -12.36
C GLU A 73 17.12 -17.96 -11.52
N ALA A 74 17.47 -18.27 -10.26
CA ALA A 74 18.02 -17.30 -9.31
C ALA A 74 19.35 -16.71 -9.79
N GLU A 75 20.12 -17.46 -10.54
CA GLU A 75 21.39 -17.05 -11.17
C GLU A 75 21.21 -15.94 -12.20
N ASN A 76 20.07 -15.89 -12.87
CA ASN A 76 19.73 -14.86 -13.86
C ASN A 76 19.35 -13.52 -13.22
N ILE A 77 19.07 -13.49 -11.92
CA ILE A 77 18.87 -12.27 -11.15
C ILE A 77 20.23 -11.66 -10.82
N PRO A 78 20.51 -10.38 -11.12
CA PRO A 78 21.78 -9.74 -10.75
C PRO A 78 22.06 -9.85 -9.25
N ASN A 79 23.32 -9.75 -8.85
CA ASN A 79 23.67 -9.63 -7.44
C ASN A 79 23.13 -8.31 -6.87
N PHE A 80 22.55 -8.38 -5.69
CA PHE A 80 21.87 -7.27 -5.01
C PHE A 80 22.21 -7.23 -3.52
N ASP A 81 22.14 -6.05 -2.92
CA ASP A 81 22.38 -5.82 -1.51
C ASP A 81 21.09 -5.93 -0.69
N ILE A 82 19.95 -5.56 -1.29
CA ILE A 82 18.63 -5.56 -0.63
C ILE A 82 17.61 -6.27 -1.52
N LEU A 83 16.85 -7.20 -0.95
CA LEU A 83 15.68 -7.81 -1.60
C LEU A 83 14.39 -7.15 -1.11
N LEU A 84 13.59 -6.63 -2.03
CA LEU A 84 12.22 -6.18 -1.75
C LEU A 84 11.23 -7.22 -2.25
N ALA A 85 10.20 -7.54 -1.45
CA ALA A 85 9.13 -8.43 -1.91
C ALA A 85 7.79 -8.16 -1.20
N GLY A 86 6.77 -7.81 -1.99
CA GLY A 86 5.38 -7.72 -1.56
C GLY A 86 4.57 -8.94 -2.03
N PHE A 87 4.91 -10.14 -1.58
CA PHE A 87 4.27 -11.36 -2.08
C PHE A 87 2.80 -11.47 -1.63
N PRO A 88 1.89 -11.98 -2.50
CA PRO A 88 0.47 -12.10 -2.18
C PRO A 88 0.20 -13.04 -1.01
N CYS A 89 -0.65 -12.61 -0.07
CA CYS A 89 -1.06 -13.36 1.11
C CYS A 89 -2.16 -14.42 0.83
N GLN A 90 -2.54 -14.63 -0.42
CA GLN A 90 -3.55 -15.62 -0.79
C GLN A 90 -2.87 -16.96 -1.00
N PRO A 91 -2.90 -17.87 -0.16
CA PRO A 91 -3.91 -18.75 0.37
C PRO A 91 -4.03 -18.78 1.87
N PHE A 92 -3.29 -17.96 2.58
CA PHE A 92 -3.34 -17.88 4.05
C PHE A 92 -4.52 -17.06 4.58
N SER A 93 -5.31 -16.38 3.71
CA SER A 93 -6.47 -15.58 4.15
C SER A 93 -7.74 -16.43 4.26
N ASN A 94 -8.49 -16.24 5.35
CA ASN A 94 -9.79 -16.87 5.62
C ASN A 94 -10.93 -16.55 4.62
N ALA A 95 -10.68 -15.79 3.55
CA ALA A 95 -11.68 -15.37 2.56
C ALA A 95 -11.76 -16.27 1.31
N GLY A 96 -10.80 -17.15 1.08
CA GLY A 96 -10.85 -18.22 0.10
C GLY A 96 -10.89 -19.55 0.83
N LYS A 97 -11.74 -20.50 0.40
CA LYS A 97 -11.80 -21.88 0.93
C LYS A 97 -10.38 -22.34 1.26
N ARG A 98 -10.10 -22.59 2.54
CA ARG A 98 -8.83 -23.03 3.13
C ARG A 98 -8.05 -23.96 2.21
N LYS A 99 -7.28 -23.41 1.29
CA LYS A 99 -6.34 -24.12 0.43
C LYS A 99 -4.95 -23.71 0.91
N GLY A 100 -4.41 -24.42 1.86
CA GLY A 100 -3.06 -24.21 2.40
C GLY A 100 -1.96 -24.25 1.32
N VAL A 101 -0.75 -24.63 1.70
CA VAL A 101 0.43 -24.78 0.82
C VAL A 101 0.18 -25.61 -0.44
N ASN A 102 -0.92 -26.36 -0.51
CA ASN A 102 -1.40 -27.13 -1.67
C ASN A 102 -2.44 -26.36 -2.52
N ASP A 103 -2.41 -25.02 -2.57
CA ASP A 103 -3.19 -24.28 -3.55
C ASP A 103 -2.79 -24.73 -4.95
N ALA A 104 -3.79 -25.12 -5.76
CA ALA A 104 -3.58 -25.58 -7.15
C ALA A 104 -2.86 -24.55 -8.04
N ASN A 105 -2.78 -23.26 -7.59
CA ASN A 105 -2.05 -22.17 -8.22
C ASN A 105 -0.70 -21.89 -7.56
N GLY A 106 -0.28 -22.63 -6.52
CA GLY A 106 1.03 -22.51 -5.87
C GLY A 106 1.35 -21.17 -5.20
N ARG A 107 0.34 -20.29 -4.97
CA ARG A 107 0.57 -18.93 -4.44
C ARG A 107 1.02 -18.91 -3.00
N GLY A 108 0.75 -19.96 -2.22
CA GLY A 108 1.23 -20.13 -0.86
C GLY A 108 2.72 -20.40 -0.73
N THR A 109 3.39 -20.65 -1.86
CA THR A 109 4.82 -20.94 -1.91
C THR A 109 5.67 -19.74 -2.36
N LEU A 110 5.06 -18.55 -2.65
CA LEU A 110 5.82 -17.43 -3.21
C LEU A 110 6.85 -16.85 -2.23
N PHE A 111 6.64 -16.95 -0.93
CA PHE A 111 7.69 -16.70 0.04
C PHE A 111 8.89 -17.66 -0.14
N ALA A 112 8.64 -18.92 -0.49
CA ALA A 112 9.71 -19.90 -0.74
C ALA A 112 10.60 -19.49 -1.93
N GLU A 113 10.05 -18.74 -2.90
CA GLU A 113 10.83 -18.20 -3.99
C GLU A 113 11.78 -17.08 -3.51
N CYS A 114 11.33 -16.22 -2.59
CA CYS A 114 12.20 -15.23 -1.95
C CYS A 114 13.37 -15.92 -1.22
N GLU A 115 13.05 -16.98 -0.46
CA GLU A 115 14.09 -17.78 0.24
C GLU A 115 15.02 -18.46 -0.76
N ARG A 116 14.51 -19.09 -1.83
CA ARG A 116 15.30 -19.72 -2.89
C ARG A 116 16.32 -18.76 -3.50
N ILE A 117 15.88 -17.56 -3.84
CA ILE A 117 16.74 -16.54 -4.44
C ILE A 117 17.83 -16.09 -3.46
N ILE A 118 17.48 -15.75 -2.21
CA ILE A 118 18.46 -15.37 -1.19
C ILE A 118 19.48 -16.50 -0.97
N ARG A 119 19.01 -17.75 -0.83
CA ARG A 119 19.87 -18.93 -0.65
C ARG A 119 20.84 -19.10 -1.79
N SER A 120 20.37 -19.03 -3.05
CA SER A 120 21.23 -19.12 -4.24
C SER A 120 22.31 -18.03 -4.25
N LYS A 121 21.96 -16.78 -3.88
CA LYS A 121 22.97 -15.70 -3.79
C LYS A 121 24.02 -15.99 -2.73
N ILE A 122 23.62 -16.49 -1.57
CA ILE A 122 24.55 -16.89 -0.48
C ILE A 122 25.48 -18.02 -0.95
N GLU A 123 24.93 -19.06 -1.58
CA GLU A 123 25.68 -20.22 -2.08
C GLU A 123 26.68 -19.84 -3.18
N ASN A 124 26.34 -18.80 -3.98
CA ASN A 124 27.22 -18.25 -5.02
C ASN A 124 28.17 -17.15 -4.51
N GLY A 125 28.35 -17.02 -3.18
CA GLY A 125 29.33 -16.14 -2.57
C GLY A 125 28.92 -14.65 -2.52
N HIS A 126 27.64 -14.35 -2.79
CA HIS A 126 27.10 -13.00 -2.64
C HIS A 126 25.92 -12.99 -1.68
N ARG A 127 26.17 -12.57 -0.44
CA ARG A 127 25.17 -12.53 0.61
C ARG A 127 24.47 -11.16 0.62
N PRO A 128 23.14 -11.07 0.37
CA PRO A 128 22.41 -9.81 0.52
C PRO A 128 22.50 -9.26 1.94
N GLN A 129 22.70 -7.97 2.10
CA GLN A 129 22.82 -7.29 3.40
C GLN A 129 21.49 -7.24 4.15
N ALA A 130 20.38 -7.11 3.39
CA ALA A 130 19.04 -7.04 3.97
C ALA A 130 17.97 -7.59 3.02
N PHE A 131 16.82 -7.88 3.61
CA PHE A 131 15.58 -8.03 2.87
C PHE A 131 14.43 -7.26 3.55
N VAL A 132 13.45 -6.86 2.75
CA VAL A 132 12.20 -6.25 3.19
C VAL A 132 11.04 -7.01 2.58
N PHE A 133 10.23 -7.64 3.41
CA PHE A 133 8.98 -8.28 3.01
C PHE A 133 7.79 -7.46 3.52
N GLU A 134 6.84 -7.21 2.65
CA GLU A 134 5.60 -6.54 2.99
C GLU A 134 4.41 -7.49 2.84
N ASN A 135 3.45 -7.36 3.73
CA ASN A 135 2.21 -8.11 3.62
C ASN A 135 1.02 -7.38 4.30
N VAL A 136 -0.18 -7.85 3.99
CA VAL A 136 -1.40 -7.34 4.62
C VAL A 136 -1.52 -7.81 6.08
N ARG A 137 -2.24 -7.02 6.92
CA ARG A 137 -2.49 -7.35 8.35
C ARG A 137 -2.99 -8.79 8.56
N GLY A 138 -3.73 -9.35 7.59
CA GLY A 138 -4.29 -10.70 7.68
C GLY A 138 -3.24 -11.80 7.85
N ILE A 139 -1.98 -11.57 7.47
CA ILE A 139 -0.91 -12.55 7.63
C ILE A 139 -0.67 -12.90 9.11
N LEU A 140 -0.91 -11.96 10.03
CA LEU A 140 -0.71 -12.17 11.48
C LEU A 140 -1.62 -13.26 12.06
N SER A 141 -2.80 -13.48 11.47
CA SER A 141 -3.74 -14.54 11.88
C SER A 141 -3.67 -15.79 10.99
N SER A 142 -2.79 -15.79 9.99
CA SER A 142 -2.65 -16.90 9.06
C SER A 142 -1.81 -18.03 9.67
N LYS A 143 -2.24 -19.27 9.42
CA LYS A 143 -1.59 -20.47 9.91
C LYS A 143 -1.01 -21.28 8.76
N MET A 144 0.06 -22.02 9.05
CA MET A 144 0.58 -23.06 8.18
C MET A 144 -0.41 -24.25 8.09
N PRO A 145 -0.25 -25.17 7.15
CA PRO A 145 -1.15 -26.34 6.99
C PRO A 145 -1.26 -27.22 8.23
N ASP A 146 -0.28 -27.21 9.13
CA ASP A 146 -0.33 -27.88 10.43
C ASP A 146 -1.40 -27.32 11.37
N GLY A 147 -1.93 -26.12 11.07
CA GLY A 147 -2.93 -25.42 11.87
C GLY A 147 -2.38 -24.80 13.18
N GLU A 148 -1.13 -24.99 13.48
CA GLU A 148 -0.47 -24.56 14.73
C GLU A 148 0.50 -23.41 14.47
N THR A 149 1.47 -23.60 13.59
CA THR A 149 2.51 -22.63 13.28
C THR A 149 1.93 -21.41 12.57
N SER A 150 2.22 -20.20 13.05
CA SER A 150 1.84 -18.98 12.34
C SER A 150 2.73 -18.74 11.10
N VAL A 151 2.15 -18.23 10.02
CA VAL A 151 2.92 -17.92 8.79
C VAL A 151 4.06 -16.95 9.05
N PRO A 152 3.88 -15.83 9.78
CA PRO A 152 4.99 -14.93 10.10
C PRO A 152 6.11 -15.63 10.88
N GLN A 153 5.78 -16.51 11.84
CA GLN A 153 6.80 -17.25 12.60
C GLN A 153 7.60 -18.20 11.71
N GLU A 154 6.95 -18.87 10.77
CA GLU A 154 7.64 -19.72 9.80
C GLU A 154 8.59 -18.92 8.90
N ILE A 155 8.15 -17.74 8.41
CA ILE A 155 9.02 -16.83 7.64
C ILE A 155 10.24 -16.46 8.46
N ILE A 156 10.07 -16.01 9.71
CA ILE A 156 11.16 -15.62 10.62
C ILE A 156 12.12 -16.80 10.84
N ASN A 157 11.58 -17.99 11.16
CA ASN A 157 12.40 -19.18 11.43
C ASN A 157 13.24 -19.59 10.22
N ARG A 158 12.66 -19.53 9.00
CA ARG A 158 13.38 -19.89 7.77
C ARG A 158 14.48 -18.89 7.43
N MET A 159 14.23 -17.60 7.63
CA MET A 159 15.23 -16.55 7.39
C MET A 159 16.34 -16.55 8.45
N HIS A 160 16.04 -16.88 9.72
CA HIS A 160 17.06 -17.11 10.74
C HIS A 160 18.00 -18.25 10.36
N LYS A 161 17.49 -19.36 9.78
CA LYS A 161 18.32 -20.47 9.28
C LYS A 161 19.25 -20.05 8.15
N LEU A 162 18.95 -18.98 7.44
CA LEU A 162 19.83 -18.38 6.44
C LEU A 162 20.81 -17.36 7.02
N GLY A 163 20.81 -17.14 8.34
CA GLY A 163 21.71 -16.21 9.02
C GLY A 163 21.27 -14.74 8.96
N TYR A 164 19.95 -14.49 9.02
CA TYR A 164 19.42 -13.13 9.13
C TYR A 164 18.81 -12.88 10.51
N GLN A 165 19.09 -11.73 11.09
CA GLN A 165 18.35 -11.23 12.23
C GLN A 165 17.09 -10.54 11.75
N VAL A 166 15.92 -11.05 12.16
CA VAL A 166 14.62 -10.64 11.60
C VAL A 166 13.79 -9.91 12.64
N SER A 167 13.27 -8.76 12.27
CA SER A 167 12.27 -8.02 13.02
C SER A 167 10.99 -7.87 12.21
N MET A 168 9.84 -7.75 12.90
CA MET A 168 8.54 -7.62 12.29
C MET A 168 7.69 -6.61 13.04
N GLN A 169 6.99 -5.72 12.30
CA GLN A 169 6.06 -4.76 12.89
C GLN A 169 4.82 -4.58 12.02
N LEU A 170 3.66 -4.41 12.68
CA LEU A 170 2.45 -3.90 12.07
C LEU A 170 2.50 -2.38 12.10
N VAL A 171 2.55 -1.74 10.94
CA VAL A 171 2.58 -0.29 10.80
C VAL A 171 1.27 0.24 10.21
N CYS A 172 0.89 1.46 10.59
CA CYS A 172 -0.16 2.22 9.92
C CYS A 172 0.48 3.27 9.02
N ALA A 173 0.16 3.28 7.74
CA ALA A 173 0.80 4.17 6.77
C ALA A 173 0.56 5.66 7.08
N SER A 174 -0.55 6.01 7.76
CA SER A 174 -0.82 7.39 8.19
C SER A 174 0.16 7.93 9.22
N ASP A 175 0.91 7.08 9.91
CA ASP A 175 1.96 7.50 10.83
C ASP A 175 3.26 7.90 10.10
N TYR A 176 3.34 7.55 8.81
CA TYR A 176 4.54 7.71 7.98
C TYR A 176 4.26 8.56 6.72
N GLY A 177 3.39 9.54 6.79
CA GLY A 177 3.17 10.52 5.72
C GLY A 177 2.13 10.15 4.66
N VAL A 178 1.51 8.99 4.77
CA VAL A 178 0.50 8.54 3.78
C VAL A 178 -0.90 9.00 4.20
N PRO A 179 -1.68 9.68 3.35
CA PRO A 179 -3.03 10.15 3.70
C PRO A 179 -4.07 9.02 3.72
N GLN A 180 -3.69 7.88 4.31
CA GLN A 180 -4.51 6.67 4.35
C GLN A 180 -4.23 5.84 5.59
N LYS A 181 -5.29 5.46 6.31
CA LYS A 181 -5.24 4.45 7.38
C LYS A 181 -5.12 3.06 6.77
N ARG A 182 -3.89 2.71 6.37
CA ARG A 182 -3.54 1.45 5.72
C ARG A 182 -2.55 0.68 6.60
N TYR A 183 -2.99 -0.46 7.12
CA TYR A 183 -2.16 -1.31 7.95
C TYR A 183 -1.37 -2.31 7.11
N ARG A 184 -0.07 -2.41 7.38
CA ARG A 184 0.84 -3.37 6.72
C ARG A 184 1.78 -4.01 7.73
N VAL A 185 2.08 -5.28 7.49
CA VAL A 185 3.12 -5.98 8.21
C VAL A 185 4.40 -5.84 7.41
N LEU A 186 5.41 -5.26 8.03
CA LEU A 186 6.76 -5.19 7.50
C LEU A 186 7.63 -6.21 8.23
N ILE A 187 8.39 -7.01 7.49
CA ILE A 187 9.35 -7.98 7.99
C ILE A 187 10.70 -7.59 7.39
N VAL A 188 11.64 -7.19 8.22
CA VAL A 188 12.98 -6.76 7.81
C VAL A 188 14.01 -7.73 8.38
N GLY A 189 14.85 -8.27 7.52
CA GLY A 189 15.99 -9.08 7.93
C GLY A 189 17.30 -8.40 7.60
N ILE A 190 18.22 -8.46 8.55
CA ILE A 190 19.59 -7.93 8.45
C ILE A 190 20.55 -9.10 8.51
N ASP A 191 21.52 -9.17 7.62
CA ASP A 191 22.55 -10.19 7.64
C ASP A 191 23.32 -10.16 8.97
N GLU A 192 23.33 -11.28 9.70
CA GLU A 192 23.99 -11.38 11.01
C GLU A 192 25.50 -11.14 10.95
N GLN A 193 26.14 -11.38 9.79
CA GLN A 193 27.58 -11.16 9.59
C GLN A 193 27.96 -9.67 9.64
N LEU A 194 27.00 -8.77 9.48
CA LEU A 194 27.22 -7.33 9.63
C LEU A 194 27.40 -6.90 11.09
N GLY A 195 26.99 -7.73 12.06
CA GLY A 195 27.11 -7.42 13.49
C GLY A 195 26.21 -6.28 13.98
N LEU A 196 25.20 -5.86 13.21
CA LEU A 196 24.35 -4.70 13.49
C LEU A 196 23.16 -5.00 14.41
N GLY A 197 22.81 -6.26 14.58
CA GLY A 197 21.57 -6.65 15.26
C GLY A 197 20.33 -6.61 14.34
N ALA A 198 19.15 -6.76 14.92
CA ALA A 198 17.89 -6.70 14.20
C ALA A 198 17.49 -5.25 13.90
N PHE A 199 16.80 -5.01 12.80
CA PHE A 199 16.34 -3.68 12.41
C PHE A 199 15.38 -3.09 13.46
N ASP A 200 15.66 -1.83 13.87
CA ASP A 200 14.85 -1.08 14.82
C ASP A 200 13.81 -0.22 14.09
N PHE A 201 12.53 -0.60 14.16
CA PHE A 201 11.43 0.14 13.54
C PHE A 201 11.21 1.54 14.13
N ASP A 202 11.69 1.85 15.33
CA ASP A 202 11.63 3.22 15.87
C ASP A 202 12.49 4.19 15.06
N SER A 203 13.45 3.69 14.27
CA SER A 203 14.19 4.50 13.30
C SER A 203 13.28 5.15 12.24
N MET A 204 12.21 4.49 11.82
CA MET A 204 11.25 5.07 10.87
C MET A 204 10.55 6.31 11.44
N ARG A 205 10.24 6.31 12.75
CA ARG A 205 9.69 7.49 13.42
C ARG A 205 10.71 8.63 13.43
N ARG A 206 11.98 8.33 13.71
CA ARG A 206 13.06 9.35 13.64
C ARG A 206 13.17 9.99 12.26
N ILE A 207 13.05 9.20 11.18
CA ILE A 207 13.02 9.74 9.81
C ILE A 207 11.83 10.69 9.60
N VAL A 208 10.63 10.33 10.08
CA VAL A 208 9.44 11.20 10.00
C VAL A 208 9.68 12.54 10.71
N GLU A 209 10.22 12.51 11.92
CA GLU A 209 10.49 13.71 12.72
C GLU A 209 11.60 14.58 12.10
N GLN A 210 12.72 13.98 11.68
CA GLN A 210 13.86 14.68 11.07
C GLN A 210 13.51 15.38 9.75
N ASN A 211 12.64 14.77 8.94
CA ASN A 211 12.24 15.31 7.65
C ASN A 211 10.91 16.08 7.70
N ALA A 212 10.35 16.32 8.89
CA ALA A 212 9.07 16.98 9.09
C ALA A 212 7.95 16.40 8.22
N ILE A 213 7.91 15.08 8.06
CA ILE A 213 6.88 14.36 7.28
C ILE A 213 5.55 14.43 8.04
N PRO A 214 4.41 14.74 7.38
CA PRO A 214 3.11 14.71 8.02
C PRO A 214 2.80 13.33 8.61
N SER A 215 2.21 13.29 9.82
CA SER A 215 1.88 12.03 10.51
C SER A 215 0.60 12.17 11.31
N GLU A 216 -0.19 11.11 11.39
CA GLU A 216 -1.40 11.09 12.20
C GLU A 216 -1.09 11.25 13.69
N HIS A 217 0.01 10.65 14.18
CA HIS A 217 0.34 10.60 15.61
C HIS A 217 1.59 11.40 15.99
N PHE A 218 2.47 11.72 15.02
CA PHE A 218 3.75 12.40 15.32
C PHE A 218 3.77 13.88 14.92
N GLY A 219 2.69 14.40 14.36
CA GLY A 219 2.52 15.82 14.03
C GLY A 219 2.09 16.11 12.60
N ARG A 220 1.54 17.31 12.38
CA ARG A 220 1.07 17.81 11.07
C ARG A 220 -0.04 16.95 10.43
N LYS A 221 -0.87 16.31 11.25
CA LYS A 221 -2.00 15.45 10.82
C LYS A 221 -2.91 16.12 9.79
N GLU A 222 -3.09 17.45 9.90
CA GLU A 222 -3.95 18.24 9.04
C GLU A 222 -3.57 18.14 7.56
N GLU A 223 -2.31 17.88 7.26
CA GLU A 223 -1.82 17.74 5.89
C GLU A 223 -2.21 16.40 5.25
N LEU A 224 -2.61 15.41 6.06
CA LEU A 224 -3.08 14.10 5.61
C LEU A 224 -4.60 14.05 5.37
N LEU A 225 -5.32 15.12 5.71
CA LEU A 225 -6.77 15.16 5.57
C LEU A 225 -7.17 15.22 4.09
N LEU A 226 -8.26 14.51 3.75
CA LEU A 226 -8.75 14.43 2.37
C LEU A 226 -8.92 15.80 1.70
N GLY A 227 -9.42 16.81 2.43
CA GLY A 227 -9.57 18.15 1.89
C GLY A 227 -8.26 18.77 1.41
N ARG A 228 -7.13 18.44 2.06
CA ARG A 228 -5.80 18.89 1.62
C ARG A 228 -5.28 18.08 0.44
N ILE A 229 -5.50 16.77 0.48
CA ILE A 229 -4.98 15.83 -0.53
C ILE A 229 -5.68 16.02 -1.88
N LEU A 230 -6.99 16.29 -1.88
CA LEU A 230 -7.79 16.41 -3.10
C LEU A 230 -7.77 17.82 -3.72
N GLN A 231 -7.19 18.82 -3.06
CA GLN A 231 -7.07 20.18 -3.63
C GLN A 231 -6.25 20.20 -4.93
N GLY A 232 -6.71 20.99 -5.91
CA GLY A 232 -5.98 21.27 -7.15
C GLY A 232 -5.77 20.02 -8.03
N ILE A 233 -6.71 19.09 -8.03
CA ILE A 233 -6.60 17.84 -8.78
C ILE A 233 -7.14 17.95 -10.22
N ASP A 234 -7.96 18.96 -10.52
CA ASP A 234 -8.74 19.05 -11.76
C ASP A 234 -7.88 19.06 -13.03
N ASN A 235 -6.65 19.57 -12.94
CA ASN A 235 -5.72 19.66 -14.07
C ASN A 235 -4.59 18.62 -14.04
N VAL A 236 -4.71 17.61 -13.18
CA VAL A 236 -3.69 16.55 -13.08
C VAL A 236 -4.06 15.37 -13.98
N PRO A 237 -3.11 14.81 -14.77
CA PRO A 237 -3.38 13.65 -15.61
C PRO A 237 -3.92 12.45 -14.85
N ASP A 238 -4.55 11.50 -15.56
CA ASP A 238 -5.14 10.29 -15.00
C ASP A 238 -6.30 10.58 -14.01
N ASN A 239 -7.07 11.65 -14.25
CA ASN A 239 -8.19 12.03 -13.39
C ASN A 239 -9.53 11.41 -13.82
N GLU A 240 -9.51 10.29 -14.55
CA GLU A 240 -10.70 9.58 -14.99
C GLU A 240 -11.38 8.83 -13.84
N VAL A 241 -12.70 8.72 -13.93
CA VAL A 241 -13.56 8.02 -12.99
C VAL A 241 -14.13 6.75 -13.62
N TRP A 242 -13.96 5.63 -12.93
CA TRP A 242 -14.69 4.41 -13.28
C TRP A 242 -16.08 4.46 -12.64
N GLU A 243 -17.12 4.58 -13.46
CA GLU A 243 -18.50 4.72 -13.03
C GLU A 243 -18.99 3.51 -12.20
N TYR A 244 -19.92 3.76 -11.31
CA TYR A 244 -20.61 2.72 -10.57
C TYR A 244 -21.65 2.01 -11.43
N SER A 245 -21.95 0.75 -11.10
CA SER A 245 -23.15 0.11 -11.62
C SER A 245 -24.43 0.83 -11.13
N PRO A 246 -25.56 0.78 -11.86
CA PRO A 246 -26.78 1.50 -11.47
C PRO A 246 -27.24 1.23 -10.04
N GLY A 247 -27.18 -0.02 -9.58
CA GLY A 247 -27.57 -0.36 -8.20
C GLY A 247 -26.61 0.17 -7.13
N THR A 248 -25.31 0.24 -7.44
CA THR A 248 -24.31 0.86 -6.57
C THR A 248 -24.48 2.37 -6.54
N GLN A 249 -24.70 3.00 -7.72
CA GLN A 249 -24.94 4.43 -7.85
C GLN A 249 -26.16 4.86 -7.03
N HIS A 250 -27.27 4.15 -7.15
CA HIS A 250 -28.48 4.42 -6.37
C HIS A 250 -28.21 4.44 -4.85
N THR A 251 -27.42 3.50 -4.33
CA THR A 251 -27.05 3.49 -2.91
C THR A 251 -26.18 4.69 -2.53
N VAL A 252 -25.23 5.07 -3.39
CA VAL A 252 -24.35 6.24 -3.18
C VAL A 252 -25.17 7.53 -3.19
N ASP A 253 -26.16 7.63 -4.08
CA ASP A 253 -27.07 8.78 -4.18
C ASP A 253 -27.95 8.91 -2.93
N LEU A 254 -28.47 7.81 -2.41
CA LEU A 254 -29.24 7.80 -1.15
C LEU A 254 -28.40 8.29 0.02
N ILE A 255 -27.15 7.83 0.16
CA ILE A 255 -26.24 8.31 1.20
C ILE A 255 -26.02 9.82 1.05
N GLY A 256 -25.81 10.29 -0.18
CA GLY A 256 -25.60 11.70 -0.48
C GLY A 256 -26.82 12.58 -0.18
N SER A 257 -28.02 12.09 -0.44
CA SER A 257 -29.28 12.83 -0.22
C SER A 257 -29.72 12.88 1.25
N CYS A 258 -29.39 11.84 2.04
CA CYS A 258 -29.81 11.72 3.43
C CYS A 258 -28.80 12.27 4.44
N SER A 259 -27.59 12.62 4.00
CA SER A 259 -26.54 13.12 4.90
C SER A 259 -26.74 14.61 5.22
N HIS A 260 -26.96 14.91 6.51
CA HIS A 260 -26.88 16.26 7.04
C HIS A 260 -25.41 16.72 7.01
N GLY A 261 -25.17 18.03 6.83
CA GLY A 261 -23.81 18.57 6.90
C GLY A 261 -22.99 18.53 5.59
N MET A 262 -23.58 18.11 4.44
CA MET A 262 -22.87 18.13 3.16
C MET A 262 -22.41 19.51 2.72
N GLU A 263 -23.10 20.59 3.14
CA GLU A 263 -22.67 21.97 2.88
C GLU A 263 -21.41 22.33 3.66
N ALA A 264 -21.33 21.94 4.91
CA ALA A 264 -20.14 22.13 5.74
C ALA A 264 -18.93 21.36 5.15
N ILE A 265 -19.15 20.17 4.60
CA ILE A 265 -18.09 19.40 3.92
C ILE A 265 -17.58 20.13 2.67
N ARG A 266 -18.47 20.81 1.90
CA ARG A 266 -18.07 21.63 0.74
C ARG A 266 -17.24 22.84 1.13
N GLN A 267 -17.50 23.49 2.27
CA GLN A 267 -16.74 24.64 2.76
C GLN A 267 -15.24 24.32 2.92
N PHE A 268 -14.87 23.09 3.31
CA PHE A 268 -13.48 22.69 3.38
C PHE A 268 -12.77 22.73 2.01
N HIS A 269 -13.49 22.41 0.94
CA HIS A 269 -12.96 22.47 -0.43
C HIS A 269 -12.65 23.92 -0.86
N ASP A 270 -13.42 24.89 -0.39
CA ASP A 270 -13.29 26.29 -0.76
C ASP A 270 -12.17 27.06 0.00
N GLY A 271 -11.29 26.35 0.70
CA GLY A 271 -10.08 26.90 1.29
C GLY A 271 -10.20 27.39 2.74
N TYR A 272 -11.27 27.04 3.44
CA TYR A 272 -11.41 27.31 4.86
C TYR A 272 -10.27 26.71 5.70
N LYS A 273 -9.88 27.39 6.77
CA LYS A 273 -8.95 26.82 7.75
C LYS A 273 -9.66 25.73 8.56
N ILE A 274 -8.91 24.68 8.95
CA ILE A 274 -9.45 23.59 9.75
C ILE A 274 -10.11 24.08 11.03
N SER A 275 -9.54 25.11 11.69
CA SER A 275 -10.09 25.73 12.90
C SER A 275 -11.41 26.49 12.71
N GLU A 276 -11.80 26.76 11.47
CA GLU A 276 -13.02 27.48 11.10
C GLU A 276 -14.15 26.55 10.66
N LEU A 277 -13.88 25.23 10.59
CA LEU A 277 -14.84 24.24 10.11
C LEU A 277 -15.76 23.75 11.22
N SER A 278 -17.02 23.50 10.87
CA SER A 278 -17.97 22.82 11.77
C SER A 278 -17.60 21.36 12.01
N GLU A 279 -18.11 20.77 13.11
CA GLU A 279 -17.87 19.37 13.46
C GLU A 279 -18.30 18.41 12.35
N ASP A 280 -19.34 18.73 11.58
CA ASP A 280 -19.85 17.95 10.47
C ASP A 280 -18.81 17.70 9.35
N CYS A 281 -17.81 18.59 9.20
CA CYS A 281 -16.72 18.42 8.23
C CYS A 281 -15.80 17.26 8.58
N PHE A 282 -15.83 16.77 9.81
CA PHE A 282 -14.93 15.73 10.34
C PHE A 282 -15.61 14.36 10.46
N GLU A 283 -16.92 14.30 10.16
CA GLU A 283 -17.70 13.06 10.27
C GLU A 283 -18.15 12.55 8.89
N GLY A 284 -17.60 11.42 8.47
CA GLY A 284 -18.03 10.76 7.24
C GLY A 284 -19.42 10.12 7.37
N LYS A 285 -20.04 9.85 6.23
CA LYS A 285 -21.38 9.26 6.15
C LYS A 285 -21.32 7.84 5.61
N SER A 286 -22.37 7.07 5.83
CA SER A 286 -22.47 5.68 5.39
C SER A 286 -23.92 5.28 5.10
N TRP A 287 -24.13 4.05 4.69
CA TRP A 287 -25.46 3.47 4.52
C TRP A 287 -26.30 3.50 5.83
N LYS A 288 -25.69 3.62 7.00
CA LYS A 288 -26.37 3.71 8.30
C LYS A 288 -27.07 5.04 8.52
N ASP A 289 -26.71 6.06 7.76
CA ASP A 289 -27.31 7.38 7.79
C ASP A 289 -28.59 7.45 6.92
N ILE A 290 -28.89 6.39 6.15
CA ILE A 290 -30.11 6.26 5.36
C ILE A 290 -31.25 5.81 6.29
N PRO A 291 -32.44 6.50 6.30
CA PRO A 291 -33.60 6.04 7.03
C PRO A 291 -33.96 4.60 6.69
N TYR A 292 -34.35 3.81 7.68
CA TYR A 292 -34.60 2.36 7.52
C TYR A 292 -35.62 2.04 6.43
N GLU A 293 -36.67 2.84 6.30
CA GLU A 293 -37.72 2.71 5.28
C GLU A 293 -37.20 2.90 3.85
N MET A 294 -36.11 3.65 3.66
CA MET A 294 -35.44 3.89 2.37
C MET A 294 -34.37 2.85 2.06
N LEU A 295 -33.97 2.03 3.03
CA LEU A 295 -32.95 1.01 2.80
C LEU A 295 -33.43 -0.04 1.81
N THR A 296 -32.52 -0.44 0.90
CA THR A 296 -32.75 -1.60 0.02
C THR A 296 -32.92 -2.89 0.83
N PRO A 297 -33.56 -3.95 0.30
CA PRO A 297 -33.71 -5.22 0.99
C PRO A 297 -32.38 -5.81 1.51
N ARG A 298 -31.29 -5.63 0.77
CA ARG A 298 -29.94 -6.05 1.20
C ARG A 298 -29.49 -5.30 2.45
N PHE A 299 -29.67 -3.99 2.50
CA PHE A 299 -29.25 -3.17 3.64
C PHE A 299 -30.15 -3.37 4.86
N ARG A 300 -31.46 -3.59 4.67
CA ARG A 300 -32.37 -3.97 5.77
C ARG A 300 -31.91 -5.27 6.42
N ASN A 301 -31.61 -6.30 5.61
CA ASN A 301 -31.10 -7.57 6.13
C ASN A 301 -29.78 -7.40 6.90
N ILE A 302 -28.90 -6.47 6.51
CA ILE A 302 -27.67 -6.17 7.25
C ILE A 302 -27.99 -5.42 8.54
N ALA A 303 -28.91 -4.45 8.52
CA ALA A 303 -29.34 -3.70 9.69
C ALA A 303 -29.97 -4.62 10.75
N ASP A 304 -30.80 -5.57 10.31
CA ASP A 304 -31.49 -6.53 11.17
C ASP A 304 -30.55 -7.63 11.72
N ASN A 305 -29.38 -7.82 11.11
CA ASN A 305 -28.42 -8.87 11.49
C ASN A 305 -26.98 -8.31 11.61
N PRO A 306 -26.73 -7.32 12.47
CA PRO A 306 -25.44 -6.62 12.52
C PRO A 306 -24.26 -7.53 12.85
N GLN A 307 -24.48 -8.61 13.61
CA GLN A 307 -23.43 -9.58 13.96
C GLN A 307 -22.96 -10.45 12.77
N LYS A 308 -23.71 -10.50 11.69
CA LYS A 308 -23.32 -11.25 10.47
C LYS A 308 -22.44 -10.43 9.53
N TYR A 309 -22.30 -9.13 9.76
CA TYR A 309 -21.64 -8.23 8.85
C TYR A 309 -20.55 -7.42 9.54
N HIS A 310 -19.27 -7.67 9.17
CA HIS A 310 -18.10 -7.12 9.85
C HIS A 310 -17.26 -6.15 8.99
N ALA A 311 -17.78 -5.59 7.89
CA ALA A 311 -17.03 -4.65 7.06
C ALA A 311 -17.26 -3.19 7.55
N PRO A 312 -16.37 -2.62 8.38
CA PRO A 312 -16.59 -1.30 8.99
C PRO A 312 -16.60 -0.14 7.99
N LYS A 313 -16.11 -0.39 6.76
CA LYS A 313 -16.02 0.62 5.69
C LYS A 313 -17.01 0.37 4.54
N PHE A 314 -17.99 -0.49 4.78
CA PHE A 314 -19.01 -0.83 3.80
C PHE A 314 -19.87 0.39 3.50
N PHE A 315 -19.84 0.83 2.23
CA PHE A 315 -20.51 2.04 1.76
C PHE A 315 -20.27 3.25 2.67
N ARG A 316 -19.03 3.40 3.15
CA ARG A 316 -18.63 4.57 3.90
C ARG A 316 -18.08 5.64 2.95
N ARG A 317 -18.59 6.84 3.08
CA ARG A 317 -18.07 8.08 2.50
C ARG A 317 -17.28 8.79 3.58
N PHE A 318 -15.99 9.03 3.35
CA PHE A 318 -15.16 9.82 4.27
C PHE A 318 -15.40 11.31 4.06
N ALA A 319 -15.34 12.10 5.12
CA ALA A 319 -15.39 13.56 5.06
C ALA A 319 -14.03 14.17 4.68
N PHE A 320 -14.02 15.42 4.24
CA PHE A 320 -12.77 16.14 3.94
C PHE A 320 -11.86 16.30 5.16
N GLY A 321 -12.41 16.38 6.37
CA GLY A 321 -11.67 16.47 7.63
C GLY A 321 -11.17 15.10 8.16
N GLU A 322 -11.28 14.03 7.38
CA GLU A 322 -10.81 12.70 7.77
C GLU A 322 -9.59 12.27 6.95
N ILE A 323 -8.78 11.37 7.52
CA ILE A 323 -7.81 10.56 6.78
C ILE A 323 -8.54 9.39 6.16
N ASN A 324 -8.35 9.14 4.87
CA ASN A 324 -9.06 8.06 4.18
C ASN A 324 -8.78 6.66 4.76
N GLY A 325 -9.71 5.77 4.62
CA GLY A 325 -9.49 4.37 4.90
C GLY A 325 -8.71 3.65 3.80
N THR A 326 -8.38 2.38 4.03
CA THR A 326 -7.63 1.57 3.05
C THR A 326 -8.37 1.48 1.71
N ILE A 327 -7.73 1.92 0.63
CA ILE A 327 -8.14 1.63 -0.75
C ILE A 327 -7.70 0.22 -1.10
N THR A 328 -8.62 -0.59 -1.64
CA THR A 328 -8.37 -1.98 -2.05
C THR A 328 -8.32 -2.09 -3.57
N ALA A 329 -7.74 -3.17 -4.08
CA ALA A 329 -7.65 -3.45 -5.52
C ALA A 329 -9.00 -3.49 -6.26
N SER A 330 -10.08 -3.84 -5.57
CA SER A 330 -11.42 -3.84 -6.16
C SER A 330 -12.00 -2.43 -6.34
N ALA A 331 -11.52 -1.45 -5.55
CA ALA A 331 -12.04 -0.07 -5.51
C ALA A 331 -13.59 0.00 -5.53
N GLN A 332 -14.24 -0.90 -4.81
CA GLN A 332 -15.71 -0.95 -4.72
C GLN A 332 -16.18 -0.44 -3.37
N PRO A 333 -17.27 0.35 -3.29
CA PRO A 333 -17.74 0.96 -2.05
C PRO A 333 -18.24 -0.06 -1.01
N ASP A 334 -18.58 -1.28 -1.44
CA ASP A 334 -18.91 -2.39 -0.54
C ASP A 334 -17.65 -3.07 0.06
N LYS A 335 -16.45 -2.69 -0.35
CA LYS A 335 -15.16 -3.20 0.16
C LYS A 335 -14.33 -2.14 0.85
N CYS A 336 -14.40 -0.89 0.39
CA CYS A 336 -13.58 0.21 0.91
C CYS A 336 -14.25 1.57 0.69
N GLY A 337 -13.81 2.58 1.44
CA GLY A 337 -14.30 3.95 1.29
C GLY A 337 -13.66 4.64 0.09
N VAL A 338 -14.27 4.48 -1.07
CA VAL A 338 -13.80 5.04 -2.36
C VAL A 338 -14.80 6.03 -2.97
N THR A 339 -15.82 6.43 -2.21
CA THR A 339 -16.78 7.45 -2.65
C THR A 339 -16.24 8.84 -2.30
N HIS A 340 -16.26 9.75 -3.28
CA HIS A 340 -15.82 11.13 -3.10
C HIS A 340 -16.59 11.83 -1.97
N PRO A 341 -15.95 12.69 -1.15
CA PRO A 341 -16.57 13.30 0.03
C PRO A 341 -17.89 14.04 -0.24
N VAL A 342 -18.02 14.74 -1.36
CA VAL A 342 -19.22 15.52 -1.70
C VAL A 342 -19.92 15.08 -2.98
N GLU A 343 -19.19 14.52 -3.95
CA GLU A 343 -19.77 14.07 -5.22
C GLU A 343 -20.23 12.62 -5.12
N ASN A 344 -21.35 12.30 -5.76
CA ASN A 344 -21.92 10.95 -5.76
C ASN A 344 -21.22 10.07 -6.81
N ARG A 345 -19.89 10.01 -6.74
CA ARG A 345 -19.04 9.21 -7.62
C ARG A 345 -17.94 8.50 -6.86
N ARG A 346 -17.28 7.57 -7.51
CA ARG A 346 -16.01 7.01 -7.03
C ARG A 346 -14.92 8.09 -7.06
N TYR A 347 -13.90 7.95 -6.21
CA TYR A 347 -12.65 8.67 -6.45
C TYR A 347 -12.16 8.43 -7.87
N SER A 348 -11.58 9.44 -8.49
CA SER A 348 -10.83 9.26 -9.75
C SER A 348 -9.57 8.42 -9.52
N VAL A 349 -8.94 7.99 -10.60
CA VAL A 349 -7.65 7.30 -10.55
C VAL A 349 -6.62 8.18 -9.82
N ARG A 350 -6.54 9.48 -10.15
CA ARG A 350 -5.59 10.42 -9.54
C ARG A 350 -5.90 10.67 -8.06
N GLU A 351 -7.15 10.77 -7.68
CA GLU A 351 -7.55 10.87 -6.27
C GLU A 351 -7.11 9.65 -5.48
N CYS A 352 -7.35 8.44 -6.01
CA CYS A 352 -6.85 7.20 -5.41
C CYS A 352 -5.31 7.17 -5.32
N ALA A 353 -4.62 7.64 -6.36
CA ALA A 353 -3.16 7.69 -6.40
C ALA A 353 -2.60 8.65 -5.34
N ARG A 354 -3.18 9.85 -5.19
CA ARG A 354 -2.78 10.79 -4.13
C ARG A 354 -3.03 10.22 -2.73
N ILE A 355 -4.17 9.54 -2.51
CA ILE A 355 -4.47 8.88 -1.23
C ILE A 355 -3.46 7.75 -0.94
N GLN A 356 -2.89 7.14 -1.97
CA GLN A 356 -1.78 6.18 -1.87
C GLN A 356 -0.39 6.85 -1.90
N SER A 357 -0.33 8.18 -1.82
CA SER A 357 0.91 8.97 -1.83
C SER A 357 1.74 8.92 -3.12
N PHE A 358 1.14 8.60 -4.27
CA PHE A 358 1.84 8.77 -5.55
C PHE A 358 1.97 10.25 -5.91
N PRO A 359 3.11 10.69 -6.43
CA PRO A 359 3.28 12.05 -6.95
C PRO A 359 2.43 12.29 -8.20
N ASP A 360 2.09 13.55 -8.45
CA ASP A 360 1.18 13.91 -9.56
C ASP A 360 1.77 13.64 -10.96
N ASN A 361 3.09 13.58 -11.08
CA ASN A 361 3.79 13.24 -12.31
C ASN A 361 3.96 11.71 -12.52
N TYR A 362 3.49 10.88 -11.59
CA TYR A 362 3.45 9.43 -11.79
C TYR A 362 2.36 9.10 -12.81
N THR A 363 2.69 8.28 -13.83
CA THR A 363 1.75 7.85 -14.88
C THR A 363 1.39 6.38 -14.74
N PHE A 364 0.13 6.03 -15.06
CA PHE A 364 -0.32 4.64 -15.07
C PHE A 364 -0.16 3.96 -16.44
N GLY A 365 0.36 4.69 -17.43
CA GLY A 365 0.57 4.16 -18.77
C GLY A 365 -0.72 3.78 -19.49
N ALA A 366 -0.58 3.04 -20.59
CA ALA A 366 -1.69 2.63 -21.45
C ALA A 366 -2.34 1.31 -20.95
N ILE A 367 -2.83 1.30 -19.70
CA ILE A 367 -3.56 0.16 -19.13
C ILE A 367 -5.05 0.50 -18.96
N PRO A 368 -5.95 -0.51 -18.96
CA PRO A 368 -7.38 -0.28 -18.77
C PRO A 368 -7.70 0.49 -17.48
N LEU A 369 -8.77 1.31 -17.51
CA LEU A 369 -9.16 2.14 -16.36
C LEU A 369 -9.35 1.33 -15.07
N GLN A 370 -10.00 0.16 -15.15
CA GLN A 370 -10.18 -0.71 -13.99
C GLN A 370 -8.85 -1.24 -13.44
N SER A 371 -7.89 -1.52 -14.32
CA SER A 371 -6.55 -1.99 -13.94
C SER A 371 -5.77 -0.91 -13.20
N ARG A 372 -5.96 0.38 -13.51
CA ARG A 372 -5.35 1.49 -12.77
C ARG A 372 -5.77 1.46 -11.30
N TYR A 373 -7.06 1.28 -11.01
CA TYR A 373 -7.55 1.12 -9.62
C TYR A 373 -6.96 -0.13 -8.94
N LYS A 374 -6.86 -1.25 -9.69
CA LYS A 374 -6.31 -2.52 -9.18
C LYS A 374 -4.85 -2.36 -8.74
N VAL A 375 -4.01 -1.79 -9.59
CA VAL A 375 -2.58 -1.63 -9.28
C VAL A 375 -2.37 -0.64 -8.13
N ILE A 376 -3.13 0.48 -8.08
CA ILE A 376 -3.12 1.43 -6.97
C ILE A 376 -3.54 0.75 -5.65
N GLY A 377 -4.58 -0.07 -5.67
CA GLY A 377 -5.08 -0.72 -4.45
C GLY A 377 -4.14 -1.78 -3.88
N ASN A 378 -3.31 -2.41 -4.73
CA ASN A 378 -2.35 -3.44 -4.32
C ASN A 378 -1.03 -2.87 -3.80
N VAL A 379 -0.69 -1.64 -4.11
CA VAL A 379 0.65 -1.07 -3.92
C VAL A 379 1.00 -0.84 -2.44
N VAL A 380 2.28 -0.89 -2.14
CA VAL A 380 2.86 -0.24 -0.95
C VAL A 380 3.02 1.26 -1.26
N PRO A 381 2.48 2.17 -0.43
CA PRO A 381 2.56 3.60 -0.69
C PRO A 381 4.01 4.09 -0.80
N PRO A 382 4.36 4.91 -1.82
CA PRO A 382 5.73 5.39 -2.02
C PRO A 382 6.35 6.08 -0.79
N ILE A 383 5.59 6.92 -0.08
CA ILE A 383 6.12 7.61 1.11
C ILE A 383 6.45 6.62 2.24
N LEU A 384 5.60 5.61 2.47
CA LEU A 384 5.92 4.56 3.45
C LEU A 384 7.19 3.81 3.05
N GLY A 385 7.35 3.52 1.74
CA GLY A 385 8.56 2.93 1.17
C GLY A 385 9.79 3.81 1.40
N TRP A 386 9.67 5.14 1.19
CA TRP A 386 10.77 6.08 1.37
C TRP A 386 11.22 6.20 2.83
N VAL A 387 10.27 6.27 3.75
CA VAL A 387 10.59 6.32 5.20
C VAL A 387 11.30 5.04 5.64
N LEU A 388 10.82 3.87 5.20
CA LEU A 388 11.45 2.58 5.50
C LEU A 388 12.85 2.48 4.87
N ALA A 389 12.98 2.88 3.59
CA ALA A 389 14.25 2.87 2.88
C ALA A 389 15.29 3.78 3.55
N SER A 390 14.89 5.02 3.90
CA SER A 390 15.78 5.97 4.60
C SER A 390 16.26 5.39 5.93
N ALA A 391 15.34 4.83 6.73
CA ALA A 391 15.69 4.21 8.01
C ALA A 391 16.60 2.98 7.83
N LEU A 392 16.36 2.17 6.80
CA LEU A 392 17.18 0.98 6.52
C LEU A 392 18.58 1.37 6.02
N LEU A 393 18.69 2.38 5.15
CA LEU A 393 19.98 2.86 4.63
C LEU A 393 20.83 3.51 5.74
N ASP A 394 20.21 4.22 6.69
CA ASP A 394 20.90 4.76 7.85
C ASP A 394 21.40 3.64 8.80
N PHE A 395 20.71 2.49 8.78
CA PHE A 395 21.05 1.33 9.61
C PHE A 395 22.18 0.47 8.98
N LEU A 396 22.21 0.35 7.65
CA LEU A 396 23.18 -0.46 6.93
C LEU A 396 24.54 0.26 6.81
N PRO A 397 25.68 -0.49 6.77
CA PRO A 397 26.99 0.13 6.59
C PRO A 397 27.08 0.80 5.22
N ASN A 398 27.76 1.94 5.18
CA ASN A 398 28.15 2.56 3.91
C ASN A 398 29.20 1.70 3.24
N ASP A 399 29.02 1.38 1.96
CA ASP A 399 30.07 0.75 1.17
C ASP A 399 31.19 1.76 0.96
N ASN A 400 32.37 1.52 1.54
CA ASN A 400 33.58 2.32 1.36
C ASN A 400 34.11 2.24 -0.07
#